data_4d86bb706bea5f094bbadaa54bd13c87
#
_entry.id   4d86bb706bea5f094bbadaa54bd13c87
#
_cell.length_a   1.000
_cell.length_b   1.000
_cell.length_c   1.000
_cell.angle_alpha   90.00
_cell.angle_beta   90.00
_cell.angle_gamma   90.00
#
_symmetry.space_group_name_H-M   'P 1'
#
loop_
_entity.id
_entity.type
_entity.pdbx_description
1 polymer ?
#
loop_
_entity_poly.entity_id
_entity_poly.type
_entity_poly.pdbx_seq_one_letter_code
_entity_poly.pdbx_strand_id
1 'polypeptide(L)'
;MKIALYQVAGDEEWRMSLALEVDERHWRERGRQITWLGATRSVGLAAAFIRKRSLPHHMKTGLAPLPALTDRDWDEVKQTGQKWIPLLTGRALLLEEIEALLFKHGQTDASERLLRVLQWLILEGECDMRPGVDSARPAWHWRCERCGAGGGTLVVRACASCQEHCVVCETCLIMGRSRTCTPFFLFTKTPGRASGAVSSLPEVQVGATRHSLTVAQRRAVTELRGHLCGSARQVLVWAVTGAGKTEMMFPLLEEALRAGKKVAWVTPRKDVVLELAPRIRPAFNRVRVLALHGGSADAWLTGEVVVATAHQMWRFAQAFEWMVVDEVDAFPLYGNHALEQGLHRALAPSGKQVLLTATPPAGWQSLAKQGRLPCVVLPARHHGFPLPEPRLAVVWGLWRKLRRYRPIPVVKQFLKQVEARSGQAMLFVPRVQDVKVVVTWLIGQGWPQEEIAGVYAAQPDREEEVARFRDGSRKWLVTTTILERGVTVPRVHVLVLGADHPVFDRAGLVQIAGRVGRRADYQEGEVWFVAEERTEAQIKALKEIKQLNHWAAKEGFLQKEAYSH
;
A
#
# COMPACT_ATOMS: atom_id res chain seq x y z
N MET A 1 12.78 16.28 -25.01
CA MET A 1 11.93 17.38 -24.51
C MET A 1 12.81 18.58 -24.18
N LYS A 2 12.43 19.80 -24.60
CA LYS A 2 13.08 21.07 -24.22
C LYS A 2 12.15 21.81 -23.26
N ILE A 3 12.68 22.40 -22.22
CA ILE A 3 11.96 23.23 -21.24
C ILE A 3 12.38 24.67 -21.49
N ALA A 4 11.45 25.49 -21.91
CA ALA A 4 11.69 26.92 -22.11
C ALA A 4 11.58 27.68 -20.78
N LEU A 5 12.36 28.74 -20.65
CA LEU A 5 12.30 29.67 -19.53
C LEU A 5 11.88 31.04 -20.05
N TYR A 6 10.91 31.67 -19.43
CA TYR A 6 10.35 32.94 -19.83
C TYR A 6 9.92 33.78 -18.63
N GLN A 7 9.66 35.05 -18.90
CA GLN A 7 9.13 36.02 -17.95
C GLN A 7 7.94 36.74 -18.59
N VAL A 8 6.90 37.01 -17.82
CA VAL A 8 5.73 37.77 -18.28
C VAL A 8 5.98 39.26 -18.05
N ALA A 9 5.64 40.11 -19.00
CA ALA A 9 5.82 41.54 -18.86
C ALA A 9 5.04 42.08 -17.65
N GLY A 10 5.75 42.83 -16.80
CA GLY A 10 5.22 43.36 -15.55
C GLY A 10 5.23 42.37 -14.38
N ASP A 11 5.82 41.17 -14.55
CA ASP A 11 6.01 40.18 -13.48
C ASP A 11 7.53 39.94 -13.31
N GLU A 12 7.99 39.90 -12.06
CA GLU A 12 9.40 39.59 -11.80
C GLU A 12 9.70 38.09 -11.80
N GLU A 13 8.67 37.25 -11.80
CA GLU A 13 8.83 35.81 -11.72
C GLU A 13 9.23 35.17 -13.04
N TRP A 14 10.24 34.31 -12.98
CA TRP A 14 10.60 33.42 -14.08
C TRP A 14 9.70 32.20 -14.07
N ARG A 15 9.34 31.73 -15.26
CA ARG A 15 8.45 30.57 -15.46
C ARG A 15 9.08 29.57 -16.40
N MET A 16 8.67 28.31 -16.31
CA MET A 16 9.09 27.26 -17.23
C MET A 16 7.91 26.77 -18.07
N SER A 17 8.20 26.39 -19.30
CA SER A 17 7.21 25.95 -20.27
C SER A 17 7.65 24.64 -20.94
N LEU A 18 6.67 23.75 -21.16
CA LEU A 18 6.78 22.57 -22.01
C LEU A 18 6.52 22.90 -23.49
N ALA A 19 5.75 23.97 -23.76
CA ALA A 19 5.31 24.42 -25.08
C ALA A 19 5.09 25.94 -25.06
N LEU A 20 6.15 26.71 -25.37
CA LEU A 20 6.18 28.17 -25.19
C LEU A 20 5.13 28.88 -26.02
N GLU A 21 4.76 28.34 -27.19
CA GLU A 21 3.69 28.85 -28.05
C GLU A 21 2.31 28.89 -27.35
N VAL A 22 2.08 27.97 -26.41
CA VAL A 22 0.87 27.93 -25.57
C VAL A 22 0.89 29.09 -24.57
N ASP A 23 2.05 29.33 -23.93
CA ASP A 23 2.22 30.45 -23.00
C ASP A 23 2.06 31.79 -23.72
N GLU A 24 2.67 31.95 -24.89
CA GLU A 24 2.51 33.17 -25.70
C GLU A 24 1.03 33.46 -26.01
N ARG A 25 0.29 32.46 -26.45
CA ARG A 25 -1.14 32.58 -26.76
C ARG A 25 -1.96 32.92 -25.51
N HIS A 26 -1.73 32.18 -24.41
CA HIS A 26 -2.43 32.37 -23.13
C HIS A 26 -2.25 33.80 -22.58
N TRP A 27 -1.01 34.31 -22.57
CA TRP A 27 -0.72 35.63 -22.03
C TRP A 27 -1.15 36.76 -22.98
N ARG A 28 -1.06 36.53 -24.29
CA ARG A 28 -1.56 37.50 -25.30
C ARG A 28 -3.08 37.71 -25.17
N GLU A 29 -3.87 36.68 -24.94
CA GLU A 29 -5.32 36.79 -24.66
C GLU A 29 -5.62 37.63 -23.42
N ARG A 30 -4.67 37.70 -22.50
CA ARG A 30 -4.73 38.48 -21.25
C ARG A 30 -4.06 39.86 -21.35
N GLY A 31 -3.72 40.29 -22.58
CA GLY A 31 -3.08 41.58 -22.86
C GLY A 31 -1.62 41.69 -22.37
N ARG A 32 -0.93 40.55 -22.15
CA ARG A 32 0.46 40.50 -21.66
C ARG A 32 1.37 39.89 -22.71
N GLN A 33 2.62 40.34 -22.72
CA GLN A 33 3.68 39.77 -23.54
C GLN A 33 4.62 38.92 -22.68
N ILE A 34 5.29 37.95 -23.29
CA ILE A 34 6.32 37.16 -22.64
C ILE A 34 7.69 37.48 -23.23
N THR A 35 8.71 37.47 -22.40
CA THR A 35 10.11 37.57 -22.77
C THR A 35 10.78 36.22 -22.58
N TRP A 36 11.30 35.66 -23.64
CA TRP A 36 12.05 34.42 -23.60
C TRP A 36 13.44 34.64 -22.96
N LEU A 37 13.84 33.74 -22.08
CA LEU A 37 15.09 33.82 -21.32
C LEU A 37 16.12 32.77 -21.77
N GLY A 38 15.65 31.58 -22.16
CA GLY A 38 16.53 30.46 -22.53
C GLY A 38 15.81 29.11 -22.49
N ALA A 39 16.52 28.02 -22.77
CA ALA A 39 15.99 26.68 -22.69
C ALA A 39 16.98 25.66 -22.15
N THR A 40 16.47 24.58 -21.54
CA THR A 40 17.24 23.44 -21.05
C THR A 40 16.54 22.12 -21.38
N ARG A 41 17.25 20.99 -21.27
CA ARG A 41 16.65 19.64 -21.40
C ARG A 41 16.26 19.03 -20.06
N SER A 42 16.37 19.78 -18.96
CA SER A 42 16.14 19.28 -17.62
C SER A 42 15.19 20.18 -16.83
N VAL A 43 14.08 19.63 -16.35
CA VAL A 43 13.13 20.35 -15.49
C VAL A 43 13.80 20.82 -14.20
N GLY A 44 14.69 20.01 -13.62
CA GLY A 44 15.41 20.38 -12.40
C GLY A 44 16.41 21.50 -12.61
N LEU A 45 17.10 21.56 -13.77
CA LEU A 45 17.92 22.72 -14.12
C LEU A 45 17.07 23.97 -14.36
N ALA A 46 15.94 23.86 -15.04
CA ALA A 46 15.00 24.96 -15.20
C ALA A 46 14.54 25.51 -13.84
N ALA A 47 14.12 24.61 -12.93
CA ALA A 47 13.74 24.98 -11.56
C ALA A 47 14.88 25.63 -10.76
N ALA A 48 16.13 25.16 -10.94
CA ALA A 48 17.30 25.75 -10.32
C ALA A 48 17.59 27.17 -10.85
N PHE A 49 17.45 27.40 -12.16
CA PHE A 49 17.63 28.71 -12.77
C PHE A 49 16.55 29.71 -12.34
N ILE A 50 15.30 29.27 -12.27
CA ILE A 50 14.20 30.07 -11.75
C ILE A 50 14.51 30.52 -10.31
N ARG A 51 14.93 29.58 -9.47
CA ARG A 51 15.25 29.87 -8.05
C ARG A 51 16.43 30.83 -7.88
N LYS A 52 17.46 30.71 -8.73
CA LYS A 52 18.67 31.56 -8.70
C LYS A 52 18.50 32.87 -9.48
N ARG A 53 17.46 33.00 -10.29
CA ARG A 53 17.25 34.10 -11.28
C ARG A 53 18.50 34.34 -12.15
N SER A 54 19.21 33.28 -12.53
CA SER A 54 20.44 33.34 -13.31
C SER A 54 20.53 32.19 -14.31
N LEU A 55 20.94 32.52 -15.53
CA LEU A 55 21.17 31.55 -16.60
C LEU A 55 22.64 31.63 -17.06
N PRO A 56 23.28 30.49 -17.36
CA PRO A 56 24.57 30.47 -18.03
C PRO A 56 24.50 31.13 -19.41
N HIS A 57 25.56 31.82 -19.80
CA HIS A 57 25.60 32.59 -21.07
C HIS A 57 25.28 31.76 -22.31
N HIS A 58 25.72 30.50 -22.38
CA HIS A 58 25.49 29.59 -23.50
C HIS A 58 24.03 29.13 -23.67
N MET A 59 23.18 29.34 -22.69
CA MET A 59 21.74 29.01 -22.75
C MET A 59 20.86 30.18 -23.23
N LYS A 60 21.45 31.36 -23.38
CA LYS A 60 20.74 32.56 -23.85
C LYS A 60 20.63 32.65 -25.37
N THR A 61 21.12 31.67 -26.12
CA THR A 61 21.19 31.75 -27.60
C THR A 61 19.96 31.13 -28.27
N GLY A 62 19.26 31.99 -29.01
CA GLY A 62 18.48 31.73 -30.19
C GLY A 62 17.54 30.51 -30.19
N LEU A 63 16.29 30.68 -29.72
CA LEU A 63 15.21 29.94 -30.31
C LEU A 63 14.80 30.69 -31.61
N ALA A 64 14.69 29.95 -32.72
CA ALA A 64 13.94 30.44 -33.86
C ALA A 64 12.53 30.85 -33.42
N PRO A 65 11.91 31.88 -34.00
CA PRO A 65 10.55 32.24 -33.67
C PRO A 65 9.68 30.98 -33.79
N LEU A 66 9.02 30.63 -32.71
CA LEU A 66 8.10 29.50 -32.69
C LEU A 66 6.92 29.80 -33.62
N PRO A 67 6.43 28.83 -34.39
CA PRO A 67 5.23 29.02 -35.16
C PRO A 67 4.08 29.37 -34.21
N ALA A 68 3.44 30.51 -34.44
CA ALA A 68 2.29 30.93 -33.65
C ALA A 68 1.17 29.89 -33.76
N LEU A 69 0.58 29.52 -32.61
CA LEU A 69 -0.58 28.64 -32.57
C LEU A 69 -1.73 29.28 -33.36
N THR A 70 -2.33 28.55 -34.30
CA THR A 70 -3.56 28.96 -34.97
C THR A 70 -4.72 28.96 -33.96
N ASP A 71 -5.80 29.71 -34.29
CA ASP A 71 -7.00 29.72 -33.45
C ASP A 71 -7.59 28.30 -33.31
N ARG A 72 -7.55 27.52 -34.38
CA ARG A 72 -7.98 26.12 -34.40
C ARG A 72 -7.16 25.25 -33.44
N ASP A 73 -5.83 25.36 -33.50
CA ASP A 73 -4.95 24.57 -32.61
C ASP A 73 -5.19 24.94 -31.14
N TRP A 74 -5.40 26.22 -30.86
CA TRP A 74 -5.68 26.72 -29.52
C TRP A 74 -7.00 26.20 -28.97
N ASP A 75 -8.06 26.19 -29.75
CA ASP A 75 -9.36 25.65 -29.35
C ASP A 75 -9.29 24.14 -29.16
N GLU A 76 -8.54 23.45 -30.00
CA GLU A 76 -8.30 22.02 -29.87
C GLU A 76 -7.52 21.66 -28.58
N VAL A 77 -6.51 22.45 -28.21
CA VAL A 77 -5.77 22.29 -26.95
C VAL A 77 -6.70 22.47 -25.75
N LYS A 78 -7.53 23.48 -25.73
CA LYS A 78 -8.51 23.74 -24.66
C LYS A 78 -9.53 22.60 -24.52
N GLN A 79 -10.14 22.19 -25.62
CA GLN A 79 -11.13 21.09 -25.63
C GLN A 79 -10.53 19.77 -25.17
N THR A 80 -9.33 19.47 -25.65
CA THR A 80 -8.61 18.24 -25.24
C THR A 80 -8.26 18.29 -23.75
N GLY A 81 -7.75 19.43 -23.27
CA GLY A 81 -7.44 19.63 -21.86
C GLY A 81 -8.66 19.44 -20.95
N GLN A 82 -9.81 20.01 -21.34
CA GLN A 82 -11.06 19.83 -20.61
C GLN A 82 -11.50 18.36 -20.53
N LYS A 83 -11.30 17.58 -21.61
CA LYS A 83 -11.58 16.12 -21.60
C LYS A 83 -10.63 15.33 -20.71
N TRP A 84 -9.38 15.80 -20.54
CA TRP A 84 -8.37 15.10 -19.73
C TRP A 84 -8.47 15.40 -18.24
N ILE A 85 -8.99 16.57 -17.84
CA ILE A 85 -9.14 16.96 -16.42
C ILE A 85 -9.78 15.84 -15.57
N PRO A 86 -10.92 15.23 -15.94
CA PRO A 86 -11.55 14.18 -15.13
C PRO A 86 -10.69 12.92 -15.01
N LEU A 87 -9.85 12.59 -15.99
CA LEU A 87 -8.96 11.43 -15.99
C LEU A 87 -7.71 11.67 -15.14
N LEU A 88 -7.22 12.91 -15.11
CA LEU A 88 -5.97 13.28 -14.45
C LEU A 88 -6.16 13.76 -13.03
N THR A 89 -7.31 14.34 -12.68
CA THR A 89 -7.59 14.86 -11.32
C THR A 89 -7.39 13.78 -10.25
N GLY A 90 -6.61 14.11 -9.22
CA GLY A 90 -6.24 13.19 -8.15
C GLY A 90 -5.01 12.32 -8.48
N ARG A 91 -4.33 12.55 -9.60
CA ARG A 91 -3.14 11.80 -10.02
C ARG A 91 -1.84 12.54 -9.70
N ALA A 92 -0.78 11.75 -9.53
CA ALA A 92 0.61 12.19 -9.36
C ALA A 92 1.48 11.33 -10.27
N LEU A 93 1.83 11.83 -11.45
CA LEU A 93 2.33 11.01 -12.56
C LEU A 93 3.62 11.57 -13.16
N LEU A 94 4.49 10.69 -13.63
CA LEU A 94 5.54 11.01 -14.59
C LEU A 94 4.94 11.11 -15.99
N LEU A 95 5.66 11.76 -16.92
CA LEU A 95 5.17 11.95 -18.30
C LEU A 95 4.78 10.62 -18.98
N GLU A 96 5.65 9.60 -18.88
CA GLU A 96 5.42 8.27 -19.44
C GLU A 96 4.15 7.58 -18.83
N GLU A 97 3.82 7.90 -17.59
CA GLU A 97 2.62 7.40 -16.92
C GLU A 97 1.35 8.12 -17.38
N ILE A 98 1.46 9.41 -17.74
CA ILE A 98 0.36 10.16 -18.36
C ILE A 98 0.06 9.58 -19.75
N GLU A 99 1.09 9.34 -20.56
CA GLU A 99 0.95 8.70 -21.88
C GLU A 99 0.24 7.35 -21.77
N ALA A 100 0.66 6.50 -20.83
CA ALA A 100 0.04 5.20 -20.60
C ALA A 100 -1.42 5.30 -20.15
N LEU A 101 -1.76 6.28 -19.30
CA LEU A 101 -3.12 6.55 -18.86
C LEU A 101 -4.00 7.00 -20.04
N LEU A 102 -3.54 7.98 -20.80
CA LEU A 102 -4.28 8.52 -21.94
C LEU A 102 -4.49 7.46 -23.02
N PHE A 103 -3.45 6.67 -23.33
CA PHE A 103 -3.55 5.53 -24.24
C PHE A 103 -4.63 4.54 -23.82
N LYS A 104 -4.69 4.19 -22.53
CA LYS A 104 -5.71 3.26 -21.97
C LYS A 104 -7.14 3.79 -22.15
N HIS A 105 -7.31 5.11 -22.22
CA HIS A 105 -8.60 5.77 -22.44
C HIS A 105 -8.86 6.15 -23.91
N GLY A 106 -8.09 5.60 -24.86
CA GLY A 106 -8.26 5.87 -26.29
C GLY A 106 -7.85 7.27 -26.72
N GLN A 107 -7.07 7.96 -25.90
CA GLN A 107 -6.53 9.28 -26.19
C GLN A 107 -5.10 9.13 -26.70
N THR A 108 -4.94 8.92 -28.00
CA THR A 108 -3.62 8.79 -28.66
C THR A 108 -3.28 10.10 -29.35
N ASP A 109 -2.45 10.91 -28.72
CA ASP A 109 -1.99 12.16 -29.29
C ASP A 109 -0.49 12.13 -29.59
N ALA A 110 -0.06 12.87 -30.61
CA ALA A 110 1.35 13.08 -30.88
C ALA A 110 2.03 13.77 -29.67
N SER A 111 3.28 13.43 -29.42
CA SER A 111 4.02 13.93 -28.24
C SER A 111 4.01 15.47 -28.11
N GLU A 112 3.99 16.20 -29.23
CA GLU A 112 3.91 17.68 -29.22
C GLU A 112 2.56 18.17 -28.71
N ARG A 113 1.47 17.55 -29.13
CA ARG A 113 0.13 17.89 -28.68
C ARG A 113 -0.04 17.61 -27.19
N LEU A 114 0.49 16.49 -26.70
CA LEU A 114 0.51 16.16 -25.28
C LEU A 114 1.17 17.28 -24.46
N LEU A 115 2.34 17.76 -24.87
CA LEU A 115 3.06 18.81 -24.16
C LEU A 115 2.29 20.14 -24.18
N ARG A 116 1.63 20.49 -25.29
CA ARG A 116 0.77 21.69 -25.41
C ARG A 116 -0.41 21.63 -24.44
N VAL A 117 -1.10 20.51 -24.38
CA VAL A 117 -2.25 20.32 -23.46
C VAL A 117 -1.78 20.36 -22.00
N LEU A 118 -0.68 19.68 -21.65
CA LEU A 118 -0.14 19.73 -20.30
C LEU A 118 0.28 21.15 -19.90
N GLN A 119 0.88 21.91 -20.81
CA GLN A 119 1.23 23.31 -20.57
C GLN A 119 0.00 24.16 -20.32
N TRP A 120 -1.06 23.98 -21.10
CA TRP A 120 -2.33 24.66 -20.87
C TRP A 120 -2.92 24.32 -19.50
N LEU A 121 -2.92 23.04 -19.09
CA LEU A 121 -3.38 22.63 -17.77
C LEU A 121 -2.57 23.26 -16.63
N ILE A 122 -1.26 23.46 -16.82
CA ILE A 122 -0.39 24.17 -15.85
C ILE A 122 -0.83 25.63 -15.74
N LEU A 123 -1.05 26.31 -16.87
CA LEU A 123 -1.46 27.71 -16.91
C LEU A 123 -2.85 27.95 -16.31
N GLU A 124 -3.77 27.00 -16.48
CA GLU A 124 -5.11 27.04 -15.87
C GLU A 124 -5.11 26.64 -14.38
N GLY A 125 -3.95 26.23 -13.83
CA GLY A 125 -3.83 25.83 -12.41
C GLY A 125 -4.38 24.45 -12.09
N GLU A 126 -4.68 23.62 -13.11
CA GLU A 126 -5.17 22.24 -12.94
C GLU A 126 -4.03 21.25 -12.66
N CYS A 127 -2.77 21.68 -12.89
CA CYS A 127 -1.59 20.86 -12.75
C CYS A 127 -0.41 21.68 -12.19
N ASP A 128 0.33 21.08 -11.24
CA ASP A 128 1.63 21.59 -10.80
C ASP A 128 2.73 20.67 -11.35
N MET A 129 3.73 21.24 -12.01
CA MET A 129 4.86 20.52 -12.59
C MET A 129 6.13 20.73 -11.77
N ARG A 130 6.76 19.64 -11.34
CA ARG A 130 8.01 19.63 -10.59
C ARG A 130 9.05 18.73 -11.23
N PRO A 131 10.35 18.90 -10.93
CA PRO A 131 11.33 17.87 -11.29
C PRO A 131 11.04 16.58 -10.51
N GLY A 132 11.25 15.42 -11.10
CA GLY A 132 11.09 14.14 -10.41
C GLY A 132 11.98 14.01 -9.17
N VAL A 133 13.17 14.63 -9.23
CA VAL A 133 14.07 14.83 -8.07
C VAL A 133 14.45 16.31 -7.99
N ASP A 134 14.13 16.97 -6.87
CA ASP A 134 14.62 18.32 -6.59
C ASP A 134 16.07 18.25 -6.10
N SER A 135 16.99 18.60 -6.99
CA SER A 135 18.43 18.69 -6.73
C SER A 135 18.96 20.13 -6.79
N ALA A 136 18.07 21.14 -6.82
CA ALA A 136 18.44 22.55 -6.88
C ALA A 136 19.00 23.10 -5.54
N ARG A 137 19.00 22.28 -4.49
CA ARG A 137 19.56 22.55 -3.17
C ARG A 137 20.87 21.77 -2.97
N PRO A 138 21.64 22.04 -1.88
CA PRO A 138 22.77 21.19 -1.52
C PRO A 138 22.37 19.72 -1.38
N ALA A 139 23.29 18.79 -1.65
CA ALA A 139 23.01 17.34 -1.78
C ALA A 139 22.26 16.72 -0.58
N TRP A 140 22.49 17.21 0.64
CA TRP A 140 21.79 16.75 1.85
C TRP A 140 20.30 17.18 1.92
N HIS A 141 19.86 18.09 1.05
CA HIS A 141 18.46 18.50 0.89
C HIS A 141 17.81 17.94 -0.38
N TRP A 142 18.50 17.11 -1.15
CA TRP A 142 17.89 16.48 -2.32
C TRP A 142 16.71 15.62 -1.91
N ARG A 143 15.65 15.69 -2.69
CA ARG A 143 14.43 14.96 -2.41
C ARG A 143 13.76 14.48 -3.70
N CYS A 144 13.31 13.24 -3.69
CA CYS A 144 12.43 12.74 -4.74
C CYS A 144 11.03 13.30 -4.53
N GLU A 145 10.51 14.07 -5.48
CA GLU A 145 9.17 14.65 -5.41
C GLU A 145 8.07 13.59 -5.50
N ARG A 146 8.39 12.42 -6.07
CA ARG A 146 7.44 11.32 -6.20
C ARG A 146 7.25 10.53 -4.90
N CYS A 147 8.30 10.09 -4.24
CA CYS A 147 8.20 9.23 -3.06
C CYS A 147 8.69 9.89 -1.76
N GLY A 148 9.28 11.07 -1.83
CA GLY A 148 9.81 11.76 -0.67
C GLY A 148 11.17 11.24 -0.18
N ALA A 149 11.76 10.23 -0.82
CA ALA A 149 13.08 9.70 -0.46
C ALA A 149 14.17 10.75 -0.62
N GLY A 150 15.19 10.67 0.24
CA GLY A 150 16.35 11.54 0.26
C GLY A 150 17.63 10.79 0.64
N GLY A 151 18.72 11.52 0.83
CA GLY A 151 20.01 10.95 1.28
C GLY A 151 20.58 9.91 0.32
N GLY A 152 21.12 8.82 0.87
CA GLY A 152 21.86 7.78 0.12
C GLY A 152 21.08 7.01 -0.94
N THR A 153 19.75 7.21 -1.05
CA THR A 153 18.91 6.59 -2.10
C THR A 153 18.83 7.43 -3.38
N LEU A 154 19.43 8.61 -3.38
CA LEU A 154 19.52 9.53 -4.52
C LEU A 154 20.94 9.50 -5.08
N VAL A 155 21.10 8.99 -6.30
CA VAL A 155 22.42 8.73 -6.92
C VAL A 155 22.59 9.57 -8.17
N VAL A 156 23.78 10.13 -8.34
CA VAL A 156 24.16 10.86 -9.57
C VAL A 156 24.53 9.87 -10.66
N ARG A 157 23.94 10.02 -11.86
CA ARG A 157 24.19 9.18 -13.04
C ARG A 157 24.27 10.02 -14.31
N ALA A 158 25.08 9.62 -15.26
CA ALA A 158 25.04 10.18 -16.62
C ALA A 158 23.67 9.85 -17.24
N CYS A 159 23.05 10.83 -17.90
CA CYS A 159 21.70 10.71 -18.43
C CYS A 159 21.64 10.96 -19.94
N ALA A 160 21.31 9.93 -20.71
CA ALA A 160 21.14 10.04 -22.16
C ALA A 160 19.99 10.98 -22.57
N SER A 161 18.96 11.15 -21.74
CA SER A 161 17.77 11.97 -22.06
C SER A 161 18.07 13.47 -22.03
N CYS A 162 18.82 13.96 -21.03
CA CYS A 162 19.17 15.38 -20.93
C CYS A 162 20.62 15.67 -21.35
N GLN A 163 21.42 14.63 -21.59
CA GLN A 163 22.85 14.71 -21.93
C GLN A 163 23.71 15.35 -20.83
N GLU A 164 23.23 15.33 -19.60
CA GLU A 164 23.83 15.89 -18.40
C GLU A 164 23.90 14.83 -17.29
N HIS A 165 24.41 15.19 -16.14
CA HIS A 165 24.32 14.35 -14.94
C HIS A 165 22.99 14.57 -14.24
N CYS A 166 22.23 13.49 -14.05
CA CYS A 166 20.96 13.49 -13.32
C CYS A 166 21.10 12.82 -11.96
N VAL A 167 20.40 13.34 -10.98
CA VAL A 167 20.11 12.62 -9.75
C VAL A 167 18.92 11.71 -10.00
N VAL A 168 19.07 10.42 -9.69
CA VAL A 168 18.06 9.36 -9.89
C VAL A 168 17.66 8.81 -8.54
N CYS A 169 16.35 8.60 -8.33
CA CYS A 169 15.82 7.97 -7.12
C CYS A 169 15.78 6.45 -7.29
N GLU A 170 16.59 5.71 -6.52
CA GLU A 170 16.60 4.24 -6.54
C GLU A 170 15.33 3.64 -5.91
N THR A 171 14.74 4.31 -4.91
CA THR A 171 13.48 3.86 -4.28
C THR A 171 12.32 3.76 -5.27
N CYS A 172 12.28 4.64 -6.29
CA CYS A 172 11.19 4.68 -7.27
C CYS A 172 11.35 3.73 -8.45
N LEU A 173 12.50 3.05 -8.62
CA LEU A 173 12.80 2.25 -9.83
C LEU A 173 11.74 1.19 -10.15
N ILE A 174 11.13 0.60 -9.14
CA ILE A 174 10.06 -0.41 -9.29
C ILE A 174 8.77 0.16 -9.92
N MET A 175 8.60 1.48 -9.92
CA MET A 175 7.40 2.18 -10.39
C MET A 175 7.70 3.17 -11.53
N GLY A 176 8.92 3.19 -12.05
CA GLY A 176 9.40 4.12 -13.07
C GLY A 176 10.53 5.01 -12.58
N ARG A 177 11.25 5.63 -13.51
CA ARG A 177 12.48 6.38 -13.21
C ARG A 177 12.19 7.83 -12.87
N SER A 178 12.16 8.16 -11.58
CA SER A 178 12.13 9.55 -11.12
C SER A 178 13.55 10.14 -11.15
N ARG A 179 13.77 11.19 -11.93
CA ARG A 179 15.07 11.83 -12.18
C ARG A 179 14.94 13.36 -12.13
N THR A 180 16.05 14.06 -11.97
CA THR A 180 16.11 15.53 -12.04
C THR A 180 15.54 16.08 -13.34
N CYS A 181 15.81 15.44 -14.49
CA CYS A 181 15.32 15.91 -15.78
C CYS A 181 13.89 15.47 -16.14
N THR A 182 13.31 14.53 -15.40
CA THR A 182 11.96 14.01 -15.66
C THR A 182 10.92 14.91 -15.03
N PRO A 183 9.90 15.41 -15.77
CA PRO A 183 8.80 16.14 -15.17
C PRO A 183 7.91 15.20 -14.36
N PHE A 184 7.48 15.69 -13.23
CA PHE A 184 6.51 15.04 -12.34
C PHE A 184 5.31 15.97 -12.17
N PHE A 185 4.13 15.47 -12.48
CA PHE A 185 2.89 16.25 -12.55
C PHE A 185 1.96 15.89 -11.40
N LEU A 186 1.46 16.91 -10.71
CA LEU A 186 0.51 16.80 -9.62
C LEU A 186 -0.82 17.43 -10.04
N PHE A 187 -1.85 16.60 -10.21
CA PHE A 187 -3.20 17.03 -10.59
C PHE A 187 -4.08 17.03 -9.34
N THR A 188 -4.00 18.10 -8.55
CA THR A 188 -4.81 18.26 -7.34
C THR A 188 -6.07 19.04 -7.63
N LYS A 189 -7.15 18.80 -6.86
CA LYS A 189 -8.36 19.61 -6.96
C LYS A 189 -8.04 21.05 -6.53
N THR A 190 -8.29 22.02 -7.39
CA THR A 190 -8.12 23.43 -7.03
C THR A 190 -9.21 23.84 -6.03
N PRO A 191 -8.86 24.35 -4.82
CA PRO A 191 -9.85 24.86 -3.87
C PRO A 191 -10.63 26.02 -4.53
N GLY A 192 -11.95 25.92 -4.58
CA GLY A 192 -12.85 26.98 -5.05
C GLY A 192 -13.34 26.89 -6.47
N ARG A 193 -12.77 26.05 -7.34
CA ARG A 193 -13.42 25.68 -8.60
C ARG A 193 -14.35 24.49 -8.31
N ALA A 194 -15.65 24.76 -8.18
CA ALA A 194 -16.65 23.71 -8.23
C ALA A 194 -16.37 22.93 -9.52
N SER A 195 -15.87 21.69 -9.41
CA SER A 195 -15.77 20.80 -10.56
C SER A 195 -17.19 20.68 -11.09
N GLY A 196 -17.43 21.32 -12.23
CA GLY A 196 -18.68 21.17 -12.97
C GLY A 196 -18.88 19.67 -13.15
N ALA A 197 -19.99 19.16 -12.65
CA ALA A 197 -20.32 17.75 -12.55
C ALA A 197 -19.40 16.94 -11.58
N VAL A 198 -19.43 17.27 -10.26
CA VAL A 198 -19.77 16.19 -9.35
C VAL A 198 -21.20 15.85 -9.72
N SER A 199 -21.39 14.95 -10.71
CA SER A 199 -22.61 14.19 -10.74
C SER A 199 -22.73 13.65 -9.32
N SER A 200 -23.73 14.17 -8.58
CA SER A 200 -24.31 13.42 -7.47
C SER A 200 -24.40 12.01 -8.05
N LEU A 201 -23.53 11.11 -7.60
CA LEU A 201 -23.67 9.70 -7.98
C LEU A 201 -25.13 9.43 -7.68
N PRO A 202 -25.96 8.95 -8.65
CA PRO A 202 -27.35 8.62 -8.38
C PRO A 202 -27.28 7.78 -7.14
N GLU A 203 -28.10 8.08 -6.15
CA GLU A 203 -28.13 7.47 -4.81
C GLU A 203 -27.60 6.05 -4.90
N VAL A 204 -26.31 5.88 -4.51
CA VAL A 204 -25.57 4.65 -4.82
C VAL A 204 -26.26 3.61 -3.97
N GLN A 205 -27.22 2.91 -4.58
CA GLN A 205 -27.80 1.73 -3.97
C GLN A 205 -26.66 0.73 -3.91
N VAL A 206 -25.88 0.87 -2.85
CA VAL A 206 -24.84 -0.09 -2.51
C VAL A 206 -25.60 -1.38 -2.25
N GLY A 207 -25.56 -2.30 -3.20
CA GLY A 207 -26.08 -3.65 -3.04
C GLY A 207 -25.25 -4.37 -2.00
N ALA A 208 -25.36 -3.91 -0.75
CA ALA A 208 -24.69 -4.54 0.37
C ALA A 208 -25.31 -5.91 0.57
N THR A 209 -24.59 -6.96 0.25
CA THR A 209 -24.79 -8.24 0.95
C THR A 209 -24.61 -7.91 2.42
N ARG A 210 -25.74 -7.80 3.16
CA ARG A 210 -25.73 -7.46 4.58
C ARG A 210 -25.06 -8.60 5.33
N HIS A 211 -23.76 -8.52 5.49
CA HIS A 211 -23.07 -9.36 6.46
C HIS A 211 -23.58 -8.97 7.85
N SER A 212 -24.17 -9.91 8.55
CA SER A 212 -24.61 -9.70 9.92
C SER A 212 -23.37 -9.51 10.81
N LEU A 213 -23.11 -8.27 11.20
CA LEU A 213 -22.00 -7.97 12.11
C LEU A 213 -22.29 -8.56 13.50
N THR A 214 -21.27 -9.09 14.14
CA THR A 214 -21.33 -9.53 15.55
C THR A 214 -21.55 -8.34 16.49
N VAL A 215 -21.91 -8.59 17.74
CA VAL A 215 -22.06 -7.53 18.77
C VAL A 215 -20.76 -6.73 18.91
N ALA A 216 -19.61 -7.43 18.98
CA ALA A 216 -18.29 -6.81 19.08
C ALA A 216 -17.98 -5.90 17.87
N GLN A 217 -18.27 -6.39 16.65
CA GLN A 217 -18.07 -5.60 15.43
C GLN A 217 -19.00 -4.39 15.37
N ARG A 218 -20.29 -4.51 15.71
CA ARG A 218 -21.22 -3.37 15.75
C ARG A 218 -20.75 -2.29 16.72
N ARG A 219 -20.31 -2.68 17.92
CA ARG A 219 -19.74 -1.74 18.88
C ARG A 219 -18.52 -1.01 18.33
N ALA A 220 -17.58 -1.76 17.74
CA ALA A 220 -16.38 -1.20 17.14
C ALA A 220 -16.69 -0.22 15.98
N VAL A 221 -17.68 -0.54 15.13
CA VAL A 221 -18.16 0.36 14.06
C VAL A 221 -18.75 1.65 14.63
N THR A 222 -19.57 1.56 15.69
CA THR A 222 -20.18 2.73 16.33
C THR A 222 -19.11 3.64 16.94
N GLU A 223 -18.14 3.08 17.63
CA GLU A 223 -17.03 3.82 18.23
C GLU A 223 -16.14 4.47 17.14
N LEU A 224 -15.79 3.70 16.09
CA LEU A 224 -15.01 4.21 14.96
C LEU A 224 -15.73 5.35 14.23
N ARG A 225 -17.05 5.23 14.02
CA ARG A 225 -17.88 6.29 13.44
C ARG A 225 -17.83 7.54 14.31
N GLY A 226 -17.96 7.41 15.63
CA GLY A 226 -17.86 8.53 16.56
C GLY A 226 -16.55 9.30 16.41
N HIS A 227 -15.42 8.60 16.34
CA HIS A 227 -14.12 9.24 16.13
C HIS A 227 -14.00 9.92 14.76
N LEU A 228 -14.51 9.29 13.70
CA LEU A 228 -14.41 9.80 12.33
C LEU A 228 -15.37 10.97 12.05
N CYS A 229 -16.53 11.03 12.70
CA CYS A 229 -17.42 12.20 12.66
C CYS A 229 -16.85 13.40 13.43
N GLY A 230 -15.98 13.16 14.42
CA GLY A 230 -15.27 14.19 15.16
C GLY A 230 -14.06 14.77 14.41
N SER A 231 -13.17 15.40 15.16
CA SER A 231 -11.96 16.04 14.66
C SER A 231 -10.85 15.05 14.25
N ALA A 232 -10.96 13.78 14.62
CA ALA A 232 -9.94 12.78 14.33
C ALA A 232 -9.78 12.57 12.82
N ARG A 233 -8.57 12.78 12.34
CA ARG A 233 -8.19 12.50 10.94
C ARG A 233 -7.68 11.06 10.77
N GLN A 234 -7.18 10.47 11.83
CA GLN A 234 -6.60 9.14 11.84
C GLN A 234 -7.10 8.38 13.07
N VAL A 235 -7.52 7.13 12.88
CA VAL A 235 -7.99 6.24 13.94
C VAL A 235 -7.31 4.89 13.79
N LEU A 236 -6.77 4.37 14.88
CA LEU A 236 -6.23 3.01 14.94
C LEU A 236 -7.35 2.02 15.26
N VAL A 237 -7.42 0.93 14.52
CA VAL A 237 -8.26 -0.23 14.84
C VAL A 237 -7.36 -1.40 15.17
N TRP A 238 -7.27 -1.71 16.44
CA TRP A 238 -6.56 -2.88 16.94
C TRP A 238 -7.53 -4.07 16.99
N ALA A 239 -7.53 -4.87 15.96
CA ALA A 239 -8.45 -5.99 15.81
C ALA A 239 -7.69 -7.29 15.66
N VAL A 240 -8.01 -8.28 16.50
CA VAL A 240 -7.37 -9.60 16.46
C VAL A 240 -7.46 -10.26 15.10
N THR A 241 -6.59 -11.24 14.86
CA THR A 241 -6.65 -12.06 13.64
C THR A 241 -7.96 -12.85 13.60
N GLY A 242 -8.67 -12.83 12.47
CA GLY A 242 -9.99 -13.47 12.35
C GLY A 242 -11.15 -12.67 12.95
N ALA A 243 -10.96 -11.41 13.35
CA ALA A 243 -12.02 -10.54 13.85
C ALA A 243 -13.04 -10.09 12.78
N GLY A 244 -12.78 -10.34 11.48
CA GLY A 244 -13.62 -9.85 10.39
C GLY A 244 -13.44 -8.35 10.14
N LYS A 245 -12.19 -7.88 10.15
CA LYS A 245 -11.83 -6.46 9.90
C LYS A 245 -12.42 -5.91 8.63
N THR A 246 -12.44 -6.70 7.56
CA THR A 246 -12.94 -6.29 6.25
C THR A 246 -14.44 -6.00 6.29
N GLU A 247 -15.23 -6.95 6.79
CA GLU A 247 -16.68 -6.84 6.89
C GLU A 247 -17.13 -5.72 7.83
N MET A 248 -16.37 -5.52 8.91
CA MET A 248 -16.59 -4.42 9.86
C MET A 248 -16.48 -3.05 9.20
N MET A 249 -15.62 -2.90 8.18
CA MET A 249 -15.44 -1.62 7.48
C MET A 249 -16.56 -1.32 6.47
N PHE A 250 -17.32 -2.30 5.99
CA PHE A 250 -18.29 -2.11 4.92
C PHE A 250 -19.37 -1.05 5.22
N PRO A 251 -19.99 -0.97 6.40
CA PRO A 251 -20.95 0.09 6.68
C PRO A 251 -20.39 1.51 6.56
N LEU A 252 -19.12 1.70 6.98
CA LEU A 252 -18.46 3.00 6.92
C LEU A 252 -18.04 3.37 5.49
N LEU A 253 -17.63 2.38 4.70
CA LEU A 253 -17.33 2.57 3.29
C LEU A 253 -18.59 2.89 2.50
N GLU A 254 -19.70 2.22 2.82
CA GLU A 254 -21.00 2.50 2.23
C GLU A 254 -21.45 3.94 2.47
N GLU A 255 -21.33 4.42 3.70
CA GLU A 255 -21.60 5.82 4.06
C GLU A 255 -20.73 6.81 3.28
N ALA A 256 -19.41 6.51 3.16
CA ALA A 256 -18.48 7.34 2.41
C ALA A 256 -18.85 7.38 0.90
N LEU A 257 -19.17 6.23 0.31
CA LEU A 257 -19.52 6.12 -1.11
C LEU A 257 -20.86 6.80 -1.42
N ARG A 258 -21.87 6.66 -0.54
CA ARG A 258 -23.15 7.40 -0.67
C ARG A 258 -22.96 8.90 -0.61
N ALA A 259 -21.96 9.37 0.15
CA ALA A 259 -21.58 10.77 0.20
C ALA A 259 -20.71 11.21 -0.99
N GLY A 260 -20.56 10.39 -2.05
CA GLY A 260 -19.76 10.70 -3.25
C GLY A 260 -18.25 10.70 -3.01
N LYS A 261 -17.76 10.12 -1.92
CA LYS A 261 -16.34 10.12 -1.56
C LYS A 261 -15.61 8.94 -2.21
N LYS A 262 -14.39 9.18 -2.67
CA LYS A 262 -13.50 8.12 -3.16
C LYS A 262 -12.77 7.46 -2.01
N VAL A 263 -12.65 6.13 -2.10
CA VAL A 263 -12.07 5.28 -1.06
C VAL A 263 -10.83 4.57 -1.57
N ALA A 264 -9.75 4.62 -0.80
CA ALA A 264 -8.60 3.72 -0.97
C ALA A 264 -8.56 2.68 0.14
N TRP A 265 -8.36 1.41 -0.22
CA TRP A 265 -7.98 0.34 0.71
C TRP A 265 -6.57 -0.10 0.38
N VAL A 266 -5.64 0.21 1.25
CA VAL A 266 -4.21 0.03 1.01
C VAL A 266 -3.65 -1.07 1.90
N THR A 267 -2.82 -1.92 1.32
CA THR A 267 -2.12 -3.00 2.03
C THR A 267 -0.66 -3.10 1.54
N PRO A 268 0.28 -3.57 2.35
CA PRO A 268 1.67 -3.69 1.92
C PRO A 268 1.92 -4.79 0.87
N ARG A 269 1.02 -5.77 0.72
CA ARG A 269 1.26 -7.01 -0.05
C ARG A 269 0.30 -7.21 -1.21
N LYS A 270 0.81 -7.70 -2.34
CA LYS A 270 0.04 -8.03 -3.56
C LYS A 270 -0.99 -9.14 -3.32
N ASP A 271 -0.60 -10.20 -2.64
CA ASP A 271 -1.47 -11.34 -2.32
C ASP A 271 -2.71 -10.92 -1.52
N VAL A 272 -2.56 -9.97 -0.59
CA VAL A 272 -3.70 -9.41 0.15
C VAL A 272 -4.63 -8.60 -0.78
N VAL A 273 -4.09 -7.83 -1.73
CA VAL A 273 -4.91 -7.13 -2.75
C VAL A 273 -5.73 -8.12 -3.56
N LEU A 274 -5.11 -9.23 -4.00
CA LEU A 274 -5.75 -10.28 -4.79
C LEU A 274 -6.81 -11.07 -4.01
N GLU A 275 -6.66 -11.21 -2.69
CA GLU A 275 -7.68 -11.82 -1.82
C GLU A 275 -8.81 -10.85 -1.51
N LEU A 276 -8.50 -9.58 -1.29
CA LEU A 276 -9.44 -8.59 -0.78
C LEU A 276 -10.37 -8.02 -1.87
N ALA A 277 -9.85 -7.71 -3.05
CA ALA A 277 -10.63 -7.12 -4.13
C ALA A 277 -11.83 -7.99 -4.56
N PRO A 278 -11.71 -9.34 -4.71
CA PRO A 278 -12.85 -10.21 -4.98
C PRO A 278 -13.91 -10.24 -3.87
N ARG A 279 -13.55 -9.92 -2.62
CA ARG A 279 -14.50 -9.84 -1.48
C ARG A 279 -15.23 -8.50 -1.44
N ILE A 280 -14.55 -7.41 -1.85
CA ILE A 280 -15.13 -6.06 -1.87
C ILE A 280 -16.07 -5.87 -3.07
N ARG A 281 -15.72 -6.39 -4.25
CA ARG A 281 -16.53 -6.25 -5.47
C ARG A 281 -18.01 -6.65 -5.32
N PRO A 282 -18.35 -7.81 -4.76
CA PRO A 282 -19.75 -8.19 -4.56
C PRO A 282 -20.46 -7.33 -3.51
N ALA A 283 -19.72 -6.85 -2.50
CA ALA A 283 -20.28 -5.98 -1.46
C ALA A 283 -20.68 -4.60 -2.00
N PHE A 284 -20.03 -4.14 -3.07
CA PHE A 284 -20.22 -2.82 -3.69
C PHE A 284 -20.42 -2.95 -5.20
N ASN A 285 -21.43 -3.72 -5.64
CA ASN A 285 -21.63 -4.12 -7.04
C ASN A 285 -22.01 -2.97 -8.00
N ARG A 286 -22.38 -1.80 -7.50
CA ARG A 286 -22.74 -0.62 -8.30
C ARG A 286 -21.64 0.43 -8.39
N VAL A 287 -20.49 0.21 -7.76
CA VAL A 287 -19.31 1.06 -7.87
C VAL A 287 -18.15 0.28 -8.49
N ARG A 288 -17.29 0.98 -9.19
CA ARG A 288 -16.11 0.35 -9.79
C ARG A 288 -15.03 0.15 -8.74
N VAL A 289 -14.72 -1.12 -8.45
CA VAL A 289 -13.65 -1.53 -7.54
C VAL A 289 -12.42 -1.94 -8.35
N LEU A 290 -11.34 -1.18 -8.24
CA LEU A 290 -10.06 -1.43 -8.91
C LEU A 290 -9.10 -2.18 -8.00
N ALA A 291 -8.32 -3.10 -8.57
CA ALA A 291 -7.23 -3.80 -7.88
C ALA A 291 -5.88 -3.35 -8.44
N LEU A 292 -5.12 -2.55 -7.67
CA LEU A 292 -3.87 -1.97 -8.11
C LEU A 292 -2.67 -2.62 -7.42
N HIS A 293 -1.84 -3.29 -8.21
CA HIS A 293 -0.58 -3.90 -7.78
C HIS A 293 0.42 -3.90 -8.94
N GLY A 294 1.64 -4.39 -8.74
CA GLY A 294 2.60 -4.55 -9.83
C GLY A 294 2.05 -5.42 -10.95
N GLY A 295 1.95 -4.88 -12.17
CA GLY A 295 1.42 -5.58 -13.35
C GLY A 295 -0.11 -5.69 -13.42
N SER A 296 -0.88 -4.93 -12.61
CA SER A 296 -2.35 -4.97 -12.69
C SER A 296 -2.89 -4.33 -13.96
N ALA A 297 -3.91 -4.95 -14.58
CA ALA A 297 -4.62 -4.41 -15.73
C ALA A 297 -5.42 -3.13 -15.42
N ASP A 298 -5.76 -2.92 -14.14
CA ASP A 298 -6.55 -1.80 -13.65
C ASP A 298 -5.73 -0.51 -13.43
N ALA A 299 -4.40 -0.53 -13.65
CA ALA A 299 -3.46 0.52 -13.25
C ALA A 299 -3.86 1.94 -13.71
N TRP A 300 -4.47 2.05 -14.88
CA TRP A 300 -4.82 3.32 -15.51
C TRP A 300 -6.33 3.59 -15.59
N LEU A 301 -7.14 2.77 -14.94
CA LEU A 301 -8.58 2.97 -14.88
C LEU A 301 -8.96 3.96 -13.76
N THR A 302 -10.18 4.47 -13.84
CA THR A 302 -10.81 5.30 -12.80
C THR A 302 -11.90 4.52 -12.10
N GLY A 303 -12.04 4.70 -10.79
CA GLY A 303 -13.04 4.02 -9.96
C GLY A 303 -13.23 4.71 -8.61
N GLU A 304 -14.33 4.40 -7.96
CA GLU A 304 -14.71 4.97 -6.67
C GLU A 304 -13.98 4.28 -5.52
N VAL A 305 -13.68 2.99 -5.66
CA VAL A 305 -12.94 2.19 -4.68
C VAL A 305 -11.66 1.66 -5.30
N VAL A 306 -10.54 1.91 -4.66
CA VAL A 306 -9.21 1.45 -5.07
C VAL A 306 -8.63 0.55 -3.99
N VAL A 307 -8.50 -0.75 -4.27
CA VAL A 307 -7.77 -1.71 -3.43
C VAL A 307 -6.35 -1.82 -3.98
N ALA A 308 -5.35 -1.42 -3.20
CA ALA A 308 -4.01 -1.22 -3.76
C ALA A 308 -2.87 -1.64 -2.83
N THR A 309 -1.73 -1.98 -3.42
CA THR A 309 -0.49 -2.01 -2.65
C THR A 309 -0.02 -0.59 -2.32
N ALA A 310 0.67 -0.40 -1.19
CA ALA A 310 1.13 0.90 -0.73
C ALA A 310 1.95 1.68 -1.78
N HIS A 311 2.77 0.99 -2.59
CA HIS A 311 3.55 1.59 -3.66
C HIS A 311 2.68 2.29 -4.73
N GLN A 312 1.47 1.77 -5.00
CA GLN A 312 0.57 2.37 -5.99
C GLN A 312 0.08 3.76 -5.58
N MET A 313 0.13 4.08 -4.28
CA MET A 313 -0.25 5.41 -3.78
C MET A 313 0.68 6.53 -4.27
N TRP A 314 1.88 6.21 -4.75
CA TRP A 314 2.76 7.19 -5.40
C TRP A 314 2.18 7.81 -6.69
N ARG A 315 1.15 7.20 -7.28
CA ARG A 315 0.44 7.71 -8.47
C ARG A 315 -0.74 8.62 -8.17
N PHE A 316 -0.98 8.93 -6.88
CA PHE A 316 -2.13 9.71 -6.45
C PHE A 316 -1.72 10.95 -5.66
N ALA A 317 -2.52 12.02 -5.79
CA ALA A 317 -2.39 13.25 -5.02
C ALA A 317 -3.79 13.74 -4.64
N GLN A 318 -4.09 13.81 -3.35
CA GLN A 318 -5.37 14.30 -2.81
C GLN A 318 -6.61 13.61 -3.43
N ALA A 319 -6.44 12.35 -3.83
CA ALA A 319 -7.44 11.59 -4.59
C ALA A 319 -8.55 10.99 -3.72
N PHE A 320 -8.23 10.68 -2.46
CA PHE A 320 -9.10 9.87 -1.60
C PHE A 320 -9.53 10.65 -0.37
N GLU A 321 -10.82 10.76 -0.17
CA GLU A 321 -11.38 11.34 1.06
C GLU A 321 -11.45 10.30 2.20
N TRP A 322 -11.36 9.00 1.87
CA TRP A 322 -11.27 7.91 2.83
C TRP A 322 -10.13 6.96 2.46
N MET A 323 -9.35 6.59 3.45
CA MET A 323 -8.26 5.63 3.28
C MET A 323 -8.25 4.61 4.42
N VAL A 324 -8.39 3.34 4.08
CA VAL A 324 -8.17 2.23 4.99
C VAL A 324 -6.77 1.68 4.70
N VAL A 325 -5.91 1.63 5.71
CA VAL A 325 -4.57 1.05 5.61
C VAL A 325 -4.55 -0.24 6.42
N ASP A 326 -4.60 -1.36 5.73
CA ASP A 326 -4.63 -2.69 6.35
C ASP A 326 -3.22 -3.25 6.51
N GLU A 327 -3.01 -4.02 7.56
CA GLU A 327 -1.70 -4.56 7.95
C GLU A 327 -0.61 -3.46 8.04
N VAL A 328 -0.98 -2.31 8.60
CA VAL A 328 -0.11 -1.11 8.64
C VAL A 328 1.23 -1.34 9.36
N ASP A 329 1.30 -2.34 10.23
CA ASP A 329 2.49 -2.78 10.95
C ASP A 329 3.41 -3.72 10.14
N ALA A 330 2.99 -4.13 8.94
CA ALA A 330 3.74 -5.10 8.15
C ALA A 330 4.79 -4.44 7.23
N PHE A 331 5.90 -5.17 7.02
CA PHE A 331 6.87 -4.83 5.98
C PHE A 331 6.22 -4.94 4.58
N PRO A 332 6.52 -4.02 3.63
CA PRO A 332 7.50 -2.95 3.70
C PRO A 332 6.93 -1.58 4.17
N LEU A 333 5.68 -1.52 4.63
CA LEU A 333 5.02 -0.25 4.93
C LEU A 333 5.50 0.38 6.24
N TYR A 334 5.53 -0.40 7.31
CA TYR A 334 5.90 0.12 8.63
C TYR A 334 7.35 0.60 8.66
N GLY A 335 7.53 1.85 9.11
CA GLY A 335 8.84 2.50 9.16
C GLY A 335 9.42 2.89 7.79
N ASN A 336 8.66 2.78 6.70
CA ASN A 336 9.08 3.20 5.38
C ASN A 336 8.53 4.58 5.05
N HIS A 337 9.33 5.60 5.33
CA HIS A 337 8.96 7.00 5.12
C HIS A 337 8.47 7.30 3.68
N ALA A 338 9.06 6.65 2.66
CA ALA A 338 8.66 6.88 1.28
C ALA A 338 7.23 6.39 1.00
N LEU A 339 6.85 5.24 1.56
CA LEU A 339 5.47 4.73 1.44
C LEU A 339 4.49 5.55 2.27
N GLU A 340 4.87 5.94 3.48
CA GLU A 340 4.04 6.81 4.35
C GLU A 340 3.77 8.16 3.69
N GLN A 341 4.78 8.78 3.05
CA GLN A 341 4.63 10.01 2.27
C GLN A 341 3.67 9.81 1.07
N GLY A 342 3.73 8.67 0.41
CA GLY A 342 2.80 8.32 -0.67
C GLY A 342 1.35 8.25 -0.19
N LEU A 343 1.10 7.60 0.95
CA LEU A 343 -0.22 7.56 1.59
C LEU A 343 -0.71 8.97 1.95
N HIS A 344 0.14 9.75 2.58
CA HIS A 344 -0.20 11.12 2.99
C HIS A 344 -0.55 12.01 1.80
N ARG A 345 0.23 11.95 0.71
CA ARG A 345 -0.06 12.73 -0.50
C ARG A 345 -1.35 12.29 -1.20
N ALA A 346 -1.63 10.98 -1.22
CA ALA A 346 -2.83 10.43 -1.86
C ALA A 346 -4.12 10.78 -1.10
N LEU A 347 -4.04 11.01 0.22
CA LEU A 347 -5.17 11.40 1.05
C LEU A 347 -5.52 12.88 0.84
N ALA A 348 -6.80 13.18 0.69
CA ALA A 348 -7.30 14.55 0.57
C ALA A 348 -7.03 15.38 1.85
N PRO A 349 -6.95 16.72 1.77
CA PRO A 349 -6.68 17.57 2.94
C PRO A 349 -7.67 17.36 4.10
N SER A 350 -8.95 17.13 3.81
CA SER A 350 -10.00 16.80 4.79
C SER A 350 -10.21 15.28 4.96
N GLY A 351 -9.37 14.48 4.34
CA GLY A 351 -9.52 13.02 4.29
C GLY A 351 -9.37 12.34 5.65
N LYS A 352 -10.04 11.20 5.80
CA LYS A 352 -10.02 10.36 7.00
C LYS A 352 -9.23 9.08 6.73
N GLN A 353 -8.42 8.66 7.69
CA GLN A 353 -7.59 7.46 7.59
C GLN A 353 -7.88 6.49 8.73
N VAL A 354 -8.13 5.23 8.39
CA VAL A 354 -8.29 4.13 9.35
C VAL A 354 -7.11 3.18 9.21
N LEU A 355 -6.38 2.97 10.29
CA LEU A 355 -5.23 2.09 10.36
C LEU A 355 -5.64 0.76 10.99
N LEU A 356 -5.64 -0.32 10.22
CA LEU A 356 -6.00 -1.65 10.69
C LEU A 356 -4.74 -2.47 11.01
N THR A 357 -4.70 -3.07 12.18
CA THR A 357 -3.65 -4.03 12.57
C THR A 357 -4.14 -4.97 13.65
N ALA A 358 -3.56 -6.18 13.70
CA ALA A 358 -3.75 -7.09 14.82
C ALA A 358 -2.63 -6.95 15.88
N THR A 359 -1.52 -6.34 15.53
CA THR A 359 -0.29 -6.29 16.32
C THR A 359 0.32 -4.89 16.32
N PRO A 360 -0.39 -3.87 16.86
CA PRO A 360 0.11 -2.51 16.80
C PRO A 360 1.50 -2.39 17.45
N PRO A 361 2.41 -1.60 16.86
CA PRO A 361 3.72 -1.30 17.44
C PRO A 361 3.59 -0.70 18.84
N ALA A 362 4.57 -0.96 19.71
CA ALA A 362 4.54 -0.50 21.12
C ALA A 362 4.36 1.03 21.25
N GLY A 363 4.98 1.80 20.34
CA GLY A 363 4.81 3.25 20.29
C GLY A 363 3.36 3.69 20.05
N TRP A 364 2.65 3.00 19.15
CA TRP A 364 1.23 3.30 18.87
C TRP A 364 0.31 2.86 20.00
N GLN A 365 0.61 1.72 20.64
CA GLN A 365 -0.12 1.31 21.85
C GLN A 365 0.04 2.36 22.98
N SER A 366 1.24 2.92 23.13
CA SER A 366 1.50 3.99 24.09
C SER A 366 0.73 5.26 23.76
N LEU A 367 0.73 5.69 22.48
CA LEU A 367 -0.05 6.86 22.03
C LEU A 367 -1.56 6.66 22.23
N ALA A 368 -2.06 5.45 21.96
CA ALA A 368 -3.46 5.11 22.19
C ALA A 368 -3.84 5.19 23.68
N LYS A 369 -3.01 4.62 24.57
CA LYS A 369 -3.21 4.69 26.02
C LYS A 369 -3.18 6.14 26.57
N GLN A 370 -2.40 7.01 25.94
CA GLN A 370 -2.31 8.44 26.27
C GLN A 370 -3.46 9.27 25.67
N GLY A 371 -4.38 8.66 24.90
CA GLY A 371 -5.45 9.39 24.21
C GLY A 371 -4.98 10.26 23.03
N ARG A 372 -3.70 10.17 22.64
CA ARG A 372 -3.10 10.94 21.52
C ARG A 372 -3.38 10.34 20.15
N LEU A 373 -3.68 9.05 20.08
CA LEU A 373 -4.12 8.33 18.90
C LEU A 373 -5.46 7.65 19.22
N PRO A 374 -6.59 8.12 18.67
CA PRO A 374 -7.87 7.44 18.83
C PRO A 374 -7.74 5.98 18.43
N CYS A 375 -8.21 5.07 19.29
CA CYS A 375 -8.00 3.64 19.09
C CYS A 375 -9.27 2.87 19.45
N VAL A 376 -9.76 2.10 18.49
CA VAL A 376 -10.87 1.15 18.67
C VAL A 376 -10.29 -0.26 18.78
N VAL A 377 -10.69 -1.00 19.81
CA VAL A 377 -10.19 -2.37 20.02
C VAL A 377 -11.29 -3.39 19.75
N LEU A 378 -10.98 -4.36 18.88
CA LEU A 378 -11.83 -5.51 18.59
C LEU A 378 -11.11 -6.78 19.04
N PRO A 379 -11.28 -7.19 20.32
CA PRO A 379 -10.49 -8.26 20.93
C PRO A 379 -11.01 -9.67 20.61
N ALA A 380 -12.17 -9.78 19.95
CA ALA A 380 -12.83 -11.06 19.67
C ALA A 380 -12.81 -11.41 18.20
N ARG A 381 -12.69 -12.69 17.90
CA ARG A 381 -12.92 -13.24 16.55
C ARG A 381 -14.41 -13.17 16.18
N HIS A 382 -14.71 -13.17 14.87
CA HIS A 382 -16.10 -13.09 14.40
C HIS A 382 -17.00 -14.23 14.88
N HIS A 383 -16.44 -15.41 15.13
CA HIS A 383 -17.18 -16.59 15.64
C HIS A 383 -17.23 -16.67 17.18
N GLY A 384 -16.62 -15.73 17.91
CA GLY A 384 -16.69 -15.66 19.36
C GLY A 384 -15.82 -16.67 20.15
N PHE A 385 -14.88 -17.37 19.49
CA PHE A 385 -13.92 -18.24 20.19
C PHE A 385 -12.61 -17.51 20.48
N PRO A 386 -11.91 -17.87 21.58
CA PRO A 386 -10.66 -17.24 21.97
C PRO A 386 -9.55 -17.48 20.94
N LEU A 387 -8.52 -16.64 20.99
CA LEU A 387 -7.28 -16.90 20.27
C LEU A 387 -6.59 -18.12 20.88
N PRO A 388 -5.97 -19.00 20.07
CA PRO A 388 -5.23 -20.16 20.59
C PRO A 388 -3.98 -19.68 21.37
N GLU A 389 -3.83 -20.18 22.57
CA GLU A 389 -2.67 -19.87 23.42
C GLU A 389 -1.49 -20.78 23.06
N PRO A 390 -0.33 -20.22 22.68
CA PRO A 390 0.83 -21.03 22.30
C PRO A 390 1.42 -21.82 23.46
N ARG A 391 1.78 -23.09 23.23
CA ARG A 391 2.63 -23.88 24.13
C ARG A 391 4.10 -23.59 23.84
N LEU A 392 4.86 -23.22 24.86
CA LEU A 392 6.30 -22.98 24.77
C LEU A 392 7.09 -24.23 25.16
N ALA A 393 7.90 -24.74 24.24
CA ALA A 393 8.74 -25.92 24.47
C ALA A 393 10.22 -25.62 24.20
N VAL A 394 11.09 -26.03 25.12
CA VAL A 394 12.54 -25.87 24.97
C VAL A 394 13.16 -27.18 24.53
N VAL A 395 13.96 -27.16 23.47
CA VAL A 395 14.65 -28.31 22.90
C VAL A 395 16.11 -27.97 22.63
N TRP A 396 16.98 -28.34 23.54
CA TRP A 396 18.43 -28.13 23.41
C TRP A 396 18.99 -28.81 22.16
N GLY A 397 19.78 -28.06 21.37
CA GLY A 397 20.40 -28.53 20.13
C GLY A 397 19.37 -28.89 19.06
N LEU A 398 18.26 -28.16 18.96
CA LEU A 398 17.17 -28.37 18.02
C LEU A 398 17.69 -28.57 16.60
N TRP A 399 18.46 -27.60 16.08
CA TRP A 399 18.98 -27.64 14.73
C TRP A 399 19.99 -28.77 14.49
N ARG A 400 20.80 -29.13 15.49
CA ARG A 400 21.71 -30.25 15.42
C ARG A 400 20.94 -31.58 15.34
N LYS A 401 19.85 -31.74 16.11
CA LYS A 401 18.99 -32.92 16.06
C LYS A 401 18.28 -33.06 14.71
N LEU A 402 17.73 -31.96 14.17
CA LEU A 402 17.09 -31.92 12.84
C LEU A 402 18.06 -32.35 11.73
N ARG A 403 19.27 -31.77 11.69
CA ARG A 403 20.29 -32.10 10.68
C ARG A 403 20.84 -33.52 10.78
N ARG A 404 20.78 -34.13 11.96
CA ARG A 404 21.22 -35.50 12.20
C ARG A 404 20.08 -36.51 12.20
N TYR A 405 18.90 -36.11 11.71
CA TYR A 405 17.70 -36.98 11.66
C TYR A 405 17.30 -37.59 12.98
N ARG A 406 17.75 -37.02 14.13
CA ARG A 406 17.40 -37.53 15.44
C ARG A 406 15.94 -37.23 15.79
N PRO A 407 15.22 -38.15 16.44
CA PRO A 407 13.85 -37.89 16.85
C PRO A 407 13.78 -36.74 17.88
N ILE A 408 12.77 -35.91 17.76
CA ILE A 408 12.47 -34.81 18.67
C ILE A 408 11.07 -35.08 19.24
N PRO A 409 10.97 -35.59 20.48
CA PRO A 409 9.71 -36.07 21.06
C PRO A 409 8.60 -35.04 21.04
N VAL A 410 8.91 -33.78 21.38
CA VAL A 410 7.94 -32.66 21.37
C VAL A 410 7.37 -32.43 19.98
N VAL A 411 8.21 -32.44 18.94
CA VAL A 411 7.74 -32.24 17.53
C VAL A 411 6.91 -33.44 17.10
N LYS A 412 7.34 -34.67 17.39
CA LYS A 412 6.56 -35.88 17.10
C LYS A 412 5.22 -35.90 17.82
N GLN A 413 5.16 -35.44 19.06
CA GLN A 413 3.90 -35.32 19.80
C GLN A 413 2.95 -34.35 19.11
N PHE A 414 3.42 -33.17 18.71
CA PHE A 414 2.62 -32.20 17.95
C PHE A 414 2.06 -32.81 16.66
N LEU A 415 2.92 -33.44 15.84
CA LEU A 415 2.52 -34.03 14.56
C LEU A 415 1.45 -35.14 14.75
N LYS A 416 1.62 -36.02 15.77
CA LYS A 416 0.62 -37.05 16.10
C LYS A 416 -0.71 -36.44 16.55
N GLN A 417 -0.70 -35.34 17.31
CA GLN A 417 -1.92 -34.68 17.74
C GLN A 417 -2.67 -34.06 16.53
N VAL A 418 -1.94 -33.51 15.54
CA VAL A 418 -2.51 -33.01 14.30
C VAL A 418 -3.16 -34.16 13.50
N GLU A 419 -2.47 -35.30 13.39
CA GLU A 419 -3.01 -36.50 12.72
C GLU A 419 -4.28 -37.04 13.38
N ALA A 420 -4.27 -37.17 14.71
CA ALA A 420 -5.42 -37.63 15.46
C ALA A 420 -6.67 -36.76 15.28
N ARG A 421 -6.49 -35.48 14.93
CA ARG A 421 -7.57 -34.53 14.65
C ARG A 421 -7.88 -34.37 13.14
N SER A 422 -7.30 -35.21 12.29
CA SER A 422 -7.42 -35.11 10.81
C SER A 422 -7.12 -33.70 10.30
N GLY A 423 -6.15 -33.02 10.94
CA GLY A 423 -5.76 -31.64 10.63
C GLY A 423 -4.58 -31.57 9.67
N GLN A 424 -4.27 -30.33 9.27
CA GLN A 424 -3.06 -29.98 8.53
C GLN A 424 -2.16 -29.11 9.43
N ALA A 425 -0.86 -29.05 9.16
CA ALA A 425 0.00 -28.16 9.92
C ALA A 425 0.91 -27.30 9.06
N MET A 426 1.06 -26.04 9.47
CA MET A 426 2.10 -25.13 9.00
C MET A 426 3.27 -25.16 9.97
N LEU A 427 4.45 -25.54 9.48
CA LEU A 427 5.70 -25.57 10.24
C LEU A 427 6.55 -24.37 9.82
N PHE A 428 6.62 -23.36 10.68
CA PHE A 428 7.40 -22.16 10.42
C PHE A 428 8.85 -22.35 10.84
N VAL A 429 9.77 -21.95 9.95
CA VAL A 429 11.22 -21.98 10.17
C VAL A 429 11.84 -20.62 9.91
N PRO A 430 12.99 -20.26 10.55
CA PRO A 430 13.54 -18.91 10.44
C PRO A 430 14.17 -18.59 9.09
N ARG A 431 14.76 -19.58 8.38
CA ARG A 431 15.56 -19.36 7.17
C ARG A 431 15.12 -20.27 6.04
N VAL A 432 15.31 -19.81 4.80
CA VAL A 432 15.02 -20.61 3.59
C VAL A 432 15.73 -21.96 3.59
N GLN A 433 17.01 -22.01 3.99
CA GLN A 433 17.76 -23.26 4.10
C GLN A 433 17.18 -24.24 5.11
N ASP A 434 16.52 -23.76 6.17
CA ASP A 434 15.93 -24.59 7.21
C ASP A 434 14.67 -25.30 6.71
N VAL A 435 14.00 -24.79 5.67
CA VAL A 435 12.87 -25.46 5.03
C VAL A 435 13.27 -26.86 4.56
N LYS A 436 14.36 -26.97 3.79
CA LYS A 436 14.88 -28.24 3.30
C LYS A 436 15.26 -29.19 4.44
N VAL A 437 15.91 -28.66 5.49
CA VAL A 437 16.31 -29.46 6.67
C VAL A 437 15.10 -30.09 7.34
N VAL A 438 14.02 -29.35 7.55
CA VAL A 438 12.82 -29.86 8.21
C VAL A 438 12.04 -30.81 7.31
N VAL A 439 11.90 -30.52 6.01
CA VAL A 439 11.29 -31.44 5.04
C VAL A 439 12.02 -32.79 5.03
N THR A 440 13.34 -32.80 4.90
CA THR A 440 14.15 -34.02 4.90
C THR A 440 14.07 -34.76 6.24
N TRP A 441 14.01 -34.01 7.36
CA TRP A 441 13.82 -34.60 8.68
C TRP A 441 12.45 -35.29 8.80
N LEU A 442 11.36 -34.68 8.33
CA LEU A 442 10.02 -35.29 8.35
C LEU A 442 10.01 -36.61 7.57
N ILE A 443 10.55 -36.63 6.36
CA ILE A 443 10.68 -37.85 5.53
C ILE A 443 11.50 -38.92 6.30
N GLY A 444 12.63 -38.55 6.88
CA GLY A 444 13.48 -39.45 7.66
C GLY A 444 12.85 -39.94 8.96
N GLN A 445 11.78 -39.30 9.44
CA GLN A 445 10.99 -39.79 10.60
C GLN A 445 9.76 -40.61 10.17
N GLY A 446 9.55 -40.87 8.86
CA GLY A 446 8.53 -41.77 8.34
C GLY A 446 7.24 -41.08 7.83
N TRP A 447 7.21 -39.74 7.71
CA TRP A 447 6.07 -39.05 7.09
C TRP A 447 6.15 -39.15 5.57
N PRO A 448 5.03 -39.42 4.86
CA PRO A 448 5.01 -39.54 3.39
C PRO A 448 5.47 -38.27 2.69
N GLN A 449 6.38 -38.42 1.73
CA GLN A 449 6.94 -37.28 0.99
C GLN A 449 5.86 -36.52 0.20
N GLU A 450 4.89 -37.23 -0.35
CA GLU A 450 3.75 -36.68 -1.11
C GLU A 450 2.83 -35.79 -0.26
N GLU A 451 2.82 -35.96 1.04
CA GLU A 451 2.04 -35.11 1.97
C GLU A 451 2.81 -33.87 2.43
N ILE A 452 4.11 -33.74 2.11
CA ILE A 452 4.97 -32.68 2.60
C ILE A 452 5.26 -31.67 1.50
N ALA A 453 5.08 -30.39 1.79
CA ALA A 453 5.52 -29.30 0.93
C ALA A 453 6.50 -28.38 1.67
N GLY A 454 7.55 -27.93 0.96
CA GLY A 454 8.43 -26.87 1.45
C GLY A 454 8.24 -25.64 0.60
N VAL A 455 7.93 -24.47 1.22
CA VAL A 455 7.56 -23.25 0.50
C VAL A 455 8.34 -22.03 1.02
N TYR A 456 8.94 -21.27 0.08
CA TYR A 456 9.66 -20.02 0.37
C TYR A 456 9.53 -19.00 -0.77
N ALA A 457 9.98 -17.75 -0.53
CA ALA A 457 9.70 -16.60 -1.41
C ALA A 457 10.11 -16.77 -2.87
N ALA A 458 11.31 -17.31 -3.12
CA ALA A 458 11.89 -17.41 -4.45
C ALA A 458 11.55 -18.73 -5.18
N GLN A 459 10.62 -19.53 -4.63
CA GLN A 459 10.24 -20.80 -5.21
C GLN A 459 9.27 -20.61 -6.39
N PRO A 460 9.56 -21.17 -7.59
CA PRO A 460 8.73 -20.96 -8.78
C PRO A 460 7.31 -21.51 -8.67
N ASP A 461 7.14 -22.70 -8.08
CA ASP A 461 5.88 -23.44 -7.89
C ASP A 461 5.16 -23.12 -6.57
N ARG A 462 5.56 -22.01 -5.92
CA ARG A 462 5.02 -21.60 -4.61
C ARG A 462 3.49 -21.54 -4.58
N GLU A 463 2.88 -20.93 -5.58
CA GLU A 463 1.42 -20.74 -5.63
C GLU A 463 0.70 -22.08 -5.76
N GLU A 464 1.26 -23.00 -6.53
CA GLU A 464 0.73 -24.35 -6.72
C GLU A 464 0.82 -25.19 -5.44
N GLU A 465 1.97 -25.20 -4.75
CA GLU A 465 2.13 -25.95 -3.49
C GLU A 465 1.23 -25.39 -2.38
N VAL A 466 1.03 -24.07 -2.33
CA VAL A 466 0.07 -23.45 -1.41
C VAL A 466 -1.37 -23.82 -1.76
N ALA A 467 -1.72 -23.93 -3.04
CA ALA A 467 -3.03 -24.40 -3.48
C ALA A 467 -3.27 -25.87 -3.07
N ARG A 468 -2.29 -26.75 -3.29
CA ARG A 468 -2.33 -28.17 -2.86
C ARG A 468 -2.43 -28.32 -1.34
N PHE A 469 -1.86 -27.38 -0.58
CA PHE A 469 -2.04 -27.36 0.87
C PHE A 469 -3.46 -26.89 1.27
N ARG A 470 -4.06 -25.97 0.52
CA ARG A 470 -5.43 -25.50 0.77
C ARG A 470 -6.50 -26.55 0.46
N ASP A 471 -6.31 -27.35 -0.57
CA ASP A 471 -7.25 -28.41 -0.97
C ASP A 471 -7.08 -29.71 -0.18
N GLY A 472 -6.06 -29.79 0.68
CA GLY A 472 -5.79 -30.94 1.55
C GLY A 472 -4.86 -32.00 0.94
N SER A 473 -4.39 -31.84 -0.31
CA SER A 473 -3.45 -32.76 -0.95
C SER A 473 -2.07 -32.77 -0.28
N ARG A 474 -1.73 -31.67 0.40
CA ARG A 474 -0.56 -31.58 1.29
C ARG A 474 -1.01 -31.46 2.72
N LYS A 475 -0.44 -32.23 3.63
CA LYS A 475 -0.76 -32.23 5.05
C LYS A 475 0.20 -31.38 5.89
N TRP A 476 1.46 -31.35 5.49
CA TRP A 476 2.55 -30.68 6.17
C TRP A 476 3.16 -29.62 5.28
N LEU A 477 3.05 -28.34 5.66
CA LEU A 477 3.61 -27.22 4.93
C LEU A 477 4.75 -26.61 5.75
N VAL A 478 5.99 -26.80 5.30
CA VAL A 478 7.18 -26.18 5.91
C VAL A 478 7.45 -24.85 5.20
N THR A 479 7.47 -23.76 5.93
CA THR A 479 7.61 -22.41 5.35
C THR A 479 8.37 -21.44 6.25
N THR A 480 8.78 -20.31 5.68
CA THR A 480 9.31 -19.17 6.43
C THR A 480 8.18 -18.19 6.77
N THR A 481 8.52 -17.04 7.37
CA THR A 481 7.56 -15.96 7.68
C THR A 481 6.78 -15.42 6.48
N ILE A 482 7.12 -15.86 5.26
CA ILE A 482 6.40 -15.42 4.05
C ILE A 482 4.90 -15.77 4.07
N LEU A 483 4.53 -16.86 4.73
CA LEU A 483 3.15 -17.27 4.89
C LEU A 483 2.56 -16.93 6.28
N GLU A 484 3.20 -16.04 7.04
CA GLU A 484 2.60 -15.53 8.29
C GLU A 484 1.32 -14.71 8.06
N ARG A 485 1.09 -14.24 6.83
CA ARG A 485 -0.06 -13.45 6.40
C ARG A 485 -0.56 -13.92 5.02
N GLY A 486 -1.80 -13.60 4.63
CA GLY A 486 -2.32 -13.81 3.26
C GLY A 486 -2.78 -15.24 2.90
N VAL A 487 -2.78 -16.21 3.82
CA VAL A 487 -3.26 -17.58 3.55
C VAL A 487 -4.24 -18.03 4.62
N THR A 488 -5.44 -18.41 4.24
CA THR A 488 -6.43 -19.02 5.13
C THR A 488 -6.61 -20.48 4.75
N VAL A 489 -6.38 -21.39 5.70
CA VAL A 489 -6.53 -22.84 5.54
C VAL A 489 -7.44 -23.36 6.64
N PRO A 490 -8.46 -24.18 6.33
CA PRO A 490 -9.28 -24.85 7.32
C PRO A 490 -8.44 -25.85 8.12
N ARG A 491 -8.83 -26.12 9.36
CA ARG A 491 -8.23 -27.17 10.24
C ARG A 491 -6.70 -27.12 10.35
N VAL A 492 -6.12 -25.90 10.31
CA VAL A 492 -4.67 -25.74 10.38
C VAL A 492 -4.18 -25.67 11.83
N HIS A 493 -3.12 -26.37 12.10
CA HIS A 493 -2.30 -26.29 13.31
C HIS A 493 -0.98 -25.61 13.00
N VAL A 494 -0.31 -25.05 13.98
CA VAL A 494 0.92 -24.29 13.78
C VAL A 494 2.04 -24.75 14.72
N LEU A 495 3.20 -24.99 14.13
CA LEU A 495 4.44 -25.25 14.83
C LEU A 495 5.49 -24.24 14.37
N VAL A 496 6.10 -23.51 15.31
CA VAL A 496 7.25 -22.65 15.03
C VAL A 496 8.51 -23.33 15.54
N LEU A 497 9.43 -23.68 14.64
CA LEU A 497 10.73 -24.28 14.96
C LEU A 497 11.82 -23.21 14.97
N GLY A 498 12.56 -23.09 16.06
CA GLY A 498 13.53 -22.03 16.28
C GLY A 498 12.86 -20.69 16.58
N ALA A 499 11.80 -20.72 17.40
CA ALA A 499 11.04 -19.52 17.80
C ALA A 499 11.87 -18.48 18.58
N ASP A 500 13.09 -18.81 18.97
CA ASP A 500 14.11 -17.94 19.56
C ASP A 500 14.90 -17.12 18.50
N HIS A 501 14.77 -17.45 17.22
CA HIS A 501 15.46 -16.70 16.18
C HIS A 501 14.87 -15.29 16.03
N PRO A 502 15.70 -14.21 15.85
CA PRO A 502 15.26 -12.81 15.78
C PRO A 502 14.23 -12.49 14.70
N VAL A 503 14.09 -13.32 13.65
CA VAL A 503 13.04 -13.16 12.62
C VAL A 503 11.63 -13.34 13.18
N PHE A 504 11.49 -14.08 14.28
CA PHE A 504 10.22 -14.28 14.99
C PHE A 504 10.09 -13.26 16.13
N ASP A 505 9.70 -12.05 15.77
CA ASP A 505 9.36 -11.04 16.75
C ASP A 505 7.98 -11.28 17.40
N ARG A 506 7.62 -10.48 18.40
CA ARG A 506 6.31 -10.57 19.07
C ARG A 506 5.14 -10.51 18.07
N ALA A 507 5.20 -9.60 17.11
CA ALA A 507 4.12 -9.38 16.16
C ALA A 507 3.95 -10.58 15.22
N GLY A 508 5.04 -11.09 14.65
CA GLY A 508 5.05 -12.28 13.81
C GLY A 508 4.50 -13.52 14.54
N LEU A 509 4.93 -13.75 15.80
CA LEU A 509 4.44 -14.88 16.59
C LEU A 509 2.93 -14.78 16.89
N VAL A 510 2.39 -13.59 17.20
CA VAL A 510 0.94 -13.38 17.38
C VAL A 510 0.18 -13.60 16.06
N GLN A 511 0.71 -13.13 14.94
CA GLN A 511 0.10 -13.33 13.61
C GLN A 511 0.09 -14.80 13.20
N ILE A 512 1.21 -15.51 13.43
CA ILE A 512 1.36 -16.94 13.17
C ILE A 512 0.39 -17.74 14.04
N ALA A 513 0.33 -17.49 15.34
CA ALA A 513 -0.63 -18.13 16.24
C ALA A 513 -2.07 -17.90 15.80
N GLY A 514 -2.37 -16.68 15.36
CA GLY A 514 -3.68 -16.29 14.85
C GLY A 514 -4.12 -17.00 13.56
N ARG A 515 -3.29 -17.84 12.93
CA ARG A 515 -3.68 -18.69 11.80
C ARG A 515 -4.64 -19.81 12.19
N VAL A 516 -4.48 -20.31 13.39
CA VAL A 516 -5.24 -21.45 13.91
C VAL A 516 -6.65 -21.03 14.32
N GLY A 517 -7.64 -21.87 14.04
CA GLY A 517 -9.03 -21.65 14.45
C GLY A 517 -9.72 -20.44 13.80
N ARG A 518 -9.42 -20.09 12.55
CA ARG A 518 -10.03 -18.93 11.85
C ARG A 518 -11.45 -19.15 11.36
N ARG A 519 -11.85 -20.40 11.16
CA ARG A 519 -13.18 -20.74 10.65
C ARG A 519 -14.14 -21.11 11.76
N ALA A 520 -15.42 -20.79 11.56
CA ALA A 520 -16.46 -21.11 12.53
C ALA A 520 -16.74 -22.63 12.67
N ASP A 521 -16.43 -23.40 11.63
CA ASP A 521 -16.59 -24.86 11.59
C ASP A 521 -15.37 -25.63 12.14
N TYR A 522 -14.27 -24.95 12.46
CA TYR A 522 -13.08 -25.53 13.09
C TYR A 522 -12.34 -24.46 13.90
N GLN A 523 -12.69 -24.40 15.17
CA GLN A 523 -12.26 -23.33 16.08
C GLN A 523 -11.07 -23.72 16.94
N GLU A 524 -10.82 -25.04 17.08
CA GLU A 524 -9.73 -25.61 17.85
C GLU A 524 -8.48 -25.78 17.00
N GLY A 525 -7.34 -25.85 17.65
CA GLY A 525 -6.07 -26.18 17.02
C GLY A 525 -4.88 -25.89 17.92
N GLU A 526 -3.78 -26.57 17.64
CA GLU A 526 -2.56 -26.49 18.41
C GLU A 526 -1.64 -25.40 17.85
N VAL A 527 -1.07 -24.61 18.73
CA VAL A 527 0.02 -23.68 18.45
C VAL A 527 1.18 -23.96 19.37
N TRP A 528 2.31 -24.34 18.80
CA TRP A 528 3.50 -24.63 19.59
C TRP A 528 4.68 -23.82 19.13
N PHE A 529 5.41 -23.20 20.08
CA PHE A 529 6.67 -22.51 19.84
C PHE A 529 7.79 -23.37 20.42
N VAL A 530 8.58 -23.95 19.53
CA VAL A 530 9.72 -24.82 19.88
C VAL A 530 11.01 -24.03 19.62
N ALA A 531 11.84 -23.91 20.63
CA ALA A 531 13.03 -23.08 20.63
C ALA A 531 14.17 -23.74 21.43
N GLU A 532 15.39 -23.27 21.27
CA GLU A 532 16.51 -23.70 22.15
C GLU A 532 16.49 -22.94 23.48
N GLU A 533 15.90 -21.71 23.47
CA GLU A 533 15.71 -20.91 24.68
C GLU A 533 14.39 -20.12 24.66
N ARG A 534 13.95 -19.66 25.82
CA ARG A 534 12.79 -18.77 25.91
C ARG A 534 13.21 -17.33 25.71
N THR A 535 12.61 -16.68 24.73
CA THR A 535 12.87 -15.26 24.41
C THR A 535 11.78 -14.34 24.92
N GLU A 536 12.13 -13.06 25.06
CA GLU A 536 11.17 -12.02 25.42
C GLU A 536 10.02 -11.91 24.38
N ALA A 537 10.31 -12.14 23.09
CA ALA A 537 9.32 -12.12 22.00
C ALA A 537 8.24 -13.20 22.22
N GLN A 538 8.62 -14.43 22.56
CA GLN A 538 7.71 -15.54 22.85
C GLN A 538 6.82 -15.24 24.06
N ILE A 539 7.42 -14.73 25.15
CA ILE A 539 6.71 -14.41 26.39
C ILE A 539 5.72 -13.27 26.16
N LYS A 540 6.14 -12.21 25.45
CA LYS A 540 5.28 -11.08 25.12
C LYS A 540 4.13 -11.48 24.20
N ALA A 541 4.37 -12.34 23.20
CA ALA A 541 3.33 -12.86 22.32
C ALA A 541 2.26 -13.65 23.09
N LEU A 542 2.68 -14.59 23.95
CA LEU A 542 1.76 -15.35 24.81
C LEU A 542 0.96 -14.43 25.74
N LYS A 543 1.64 -13.45 26.39
CA LYS A 543 0.98 -12.51 27.29
C LYS A 543 -0.06 -11.65 26.57
N GLU A 544 0.24 -11.17 25.35
CA GLU A 544 -0.68 -10.39 24.54
C GLU A 544 -1.93 -11.20 24.15
N ILE A 545 -1.75 -12.44 23.69
CA ILE A 545 -2.86 -13.34 23.35
C ILE A 545 -3.76 -13.56 24.59
N LYS A 546 -3.19 -13.85 25.74
CA LYS A 546 -3.94 -14.01 27.00
C LYS A 546 -4.70 -12.74 27.40
N GLN A 547 -4.08 -11.58 27.27
CA GLN A 547 -4.72 -10.29 27.57
C GLN A 547 -5.91 -10.02 26.66
N LEU A 548 -5.77 -10.30 25.34
CA LEU A 548 -6.86 -10.13 24.38
C LEU A 548 -8.01 -11.10 24.64
N ASN A 549 -7.71 -12.37 24.96
CA ASN A 549 -8.72 -13.35 25.35
C ASN A 549 -9.45 -12.94 26.63
N HIS A 550 -8.71 -12.49 27.65
CA HIS A 550 -9.30 -11.99 28.89
C HIS A 550 -10.21 -10.76 28.65
N TRP A 551 -9.75 -9.84 27.79
CA TRP A 551 -10.56 -8.66 27.44
C TRP A 551 -11.85 -9.07 26.72
N ALA A 552 -11.75 -9.94 25.69
CA ALA A 552 -12.92 -10.45 24.97
C ALA A 552 -13.94 -11.15 25.89
N ALA A 553 -13.46 -11.90 26.89
CA ALA A 553 -14.30 -12.54 27.89
C ALA A 553 -14.99 -11.54 28.80
N LYS A 554 -14.24 -10.55 29.34
CA LYS A 554 -14.77 -9.52 30.21
C LYS A 554 -15.88 -8.70 29.56
N GLU A 555 -15.75 -8.42 28.26
CA GLU A 555 -16.75 -7.70 27.48
C GLU A 555 -17.92 -8.58 26.99
N GLY A 556 -17.93 -9.89 27.32
CA GLY A 556 -18.97 -10.82 26.90
C GLY A 556 -18.97 -11.13 25.41
N PHE A 557 -17.87 -10.97 24.71
CA PHE A 557 -17.75 -11.22 23.27
C PHE A 557 -17.43 -12.69 22.92
N LEU A 558 -17.11 -13.52 23.92
CA LEU A 558 -16.85 -14.93 23.73
C LEU A 558 -18.12 -15.77 23.97
N GLN A 559 -18.23 -16.88 23.24
CA GLN A 559 -19.32 -17.85 23.46
C GLN A 559 -19.16 -18.53 24.83
N LYS A 560 -20.28 -18.73 25.54
CA LYS A 560 -20.26 -19.29 26.91
C LYS A 560 -19.65 -20.69 26.96
N GLU A 561 -19.80 -21.49 25.92
CA GLU A 561 -19.25 -22.84 25.82
C GLU A 561 -17.72 -22.89 25.64
N ALA A 562 -17.10 -21.79 25.21
CA ALA A 562 -15.65 -21.72 24.96
C ALA A 562 -14.80 -21.52 26.22
N TYR A 563 -15.40 -21.34 27.39
CA TYR A 563 -14.70 -21.05 28.67
C TYR A 563 -14.70 -22.21 29.68
N SER A 564 -15.30 -23.34 29.33
CA SER A 564 -15.43 -24.50 30.26
C SER A 564 -14.30 -25.53 30.16
N HIS A 565 -13.17 -25.18 29.59
CA HIS A 565 -12.00 -26.08 29.54
C HIS A 565 -10.70 -25.38 29.95
#